data_5d4df726f4467e6ba08db319c53a3efb
#
_entry.id   5d4df726f4467e6ba08db319c53a3efb
#
_cell.length_a   1.000
_cell.length_b   1.000
_cell.length_c   1.000
_cell.angle_alpha   90.00
_cell.angle_beta   90.00
_cell.angle_gamma   90.00
#
_symmetry.space_group_name_H-M   'P 1'
#
loop_
_entity.id
_entity.type
_entity.pdbx_description
1 polymer ?
#
loop_
_entity_poly.entity_id
_entity_poly.type
_entity_poly.pdbx_seq_one_letter_code
_entity_poly.pdbx_strand_id
1 'polypeptide(L)'
;MIFVEEPETQEDMLFIAALTPLVVREEYNPLFILGNGSLTDHQLWTIEHMTIKDVPKLLFTNSEDVFASVSSQVEGVIPYEKSEDILRDFKGFDGEITVASYEEALWVAPLATIENKLITVGESSYQYQEEVWGELSALGIDANYVVVTNPMDYLSEDFHTMGIAYKQDGNPVSPTPYSATFHIPKLSVMAAQVAAYRQAYVITHIEPSTEEIAYMDPELNSQAIGTYLKLKEIYRDFGPIEYICLVGSAEAVPQFELPDETAAEGDAEGDALISCDVLYGFLGDDEFYMNTAVGRIINLNIQGASDSMVRTYGYDLIVDEITVEYSMGGSQVINWRTQASVWNGFEVADQRLQMTPGLYATDDFEDEGYSVEYMRTTGNEGIWGSVQDPGTSSESIKETEMKPVMESSGFVVYRGHGSWHATFYVWEPEEANDPQGKSRLEGNDQSHPDNLIDYYLPPQVGILVSCENNKIHGLHWWGGPVDLEMSFPLNYFHSGGVGLIAATEVSYSNLGQDLYSIAGELARGVVLEEDNHYWDMNNCWFGFPLDGLINHEDEYGTIGHAHRWAQNRYMNNPNRGSSITPFDPVSDADHKEITMFVCYGDPAFQPFPNNPGANNYDPWHNGPEDQ
;
A
#
# COMPACT_ATOMS: atom_id res chain seq x y z
N MET A 1 -25.30 0.04 1.67
CA MET A 1 -24.25 0.29 0.66
C MET A 1 -24.59 1.53 -0.14
N ILE A 2 -23.62 2.26 -0.56
CA ILE A 2 -23.78 3.50 -1.32
C ILE A 2 -23.06 3.34 -2.65
N PHE A 3 -23.73 3.71 -3.74
CA PHE A 3 -23.17 3.76 -5.08
C PHE A 3 -23.24 5.17 -5.62
N VAL A 4 -22.19 5.62 -6.28
CA VAL A 4 -22.10 6.96 -6.87
C VAL A 4 -21.34 6.90 -8.20
N GLU A 5 -21.75 7.74 -9.14
CA GLU A 5 -21.03 7.85 -10.42
C GLU A 5 -19.60 8.38 -10.23
N GLU A 6 -18.71 8.00 -11.12
CA GLU A 6 -17.36 8.54 -11.17
C GLU A 6 -17.37 10.07 -11.24
N PRO A 7 -16.56 10.75 -10.41
CA PRO A 7 -16.53 12.21 -10.43
C PRO A 7 -15.87 12.73 -11.71
N GLU A 8 -16.58 13.61 -12.43
CA GLU A 8 -16.04 14.30 -13.60
C GLU A 8 -15.63 15.75 -13.28
N THR A 9 -16.24 16.33 -12.27
CA THR A 9 -16.04 17.72 -11.89
C THR A 9 -15.68 17.86 -10.40
N GLN A 10 -15.19 19.04 -10.01
CA GLN A 10 -14.97 19.36 -8.60
C GLN A 10 -16.28 19.31 -7.78
N GLU A 11 -17.41 19.64 -8.39
CA GLU A 11 -18.71 19.55 -7.74
C GLU A 11 -19.09 18.09 -7.45
N ASP A 12 -18.75 17.16 -8.35
CA ASP A 12 -18.94 15.74 -8.12
C ASP A 12 -18.07 15.23 -6.97
N MET A 13 -16.81 15.67 -6.91
CA MET A 13 -15.90 15.31 -5.82
C MET A 13 -16.38 15.88 -4.48
N LEU A 14 -16.87 17.12 -4.49
CA LEU A 14 -17.50 17.72 -3.32
C LEU A 14 -18.71 16.90 -2.85
N PHE A 15 -19.59 16.49 -3.78
CA PHE A 15 -20.73 15.65 -3.45
C PHE A 15 -20.33 14.32 -2.81
N ILE A 16 -19.31 13.63 -3.36
CA ILE A 16 -18.81 12.36 -2.81
C ILE A 16 -18.19 12.57 -1.42
N ALA A 17 -17.40 13.63 -1.24
CA ALA A 17 -16.84 13.96 0.08
C ALA A 17 -17.96 14.29 1.09
N ALA A 18 -19.03 14.95 0.67
CA ALA A 18 -20.17 15.26 1.53
C ALA A 18 -21.00 14.02 1.93
N LEU A 19 -20.88 12.90 1.21
CA LEU A 19 -21.47 11.61 1.62
C LEU A 19 -20.75 10.96 2.80
N THR A 20 -19.54 11.41 3.15
CA THR A 20 -18.72 10.77 4.19
C THR A 20 -19.44 10.51 5.51
N PRO A 21 -20.24 11.44 6.09
CA PRO A 21 -20.99 11.14 7.31
C PRO A 21 -22.09 10.08 7.15
N LEU A 22 -22.50 9.75 5.92
CA LEU A 22 -23.38 8.61 5.64
C LEU A 22 -22.62 7.30 5.50
N VAL A 23 -21.37 7.37 5.00
CA VAL A 23 -20.47 6.23 4.81
C VAL A 23 -19.89 5.77 6.16
N VAL A 24 -19.36 6.72 6.91
CA VAL A 24 -18.72 6.49 8.22
C VAL A 24 -19.66 6.97 9.31
N ARG A 25 -20.42 6.05 9.88
CA ARG A 25 -21.36 6.32 10.96
C ARG A 25 -21.19 5.25 12.04
N GLU A 26 -22.21 4.99 12.87
CA GLU A 26 -22.22 3.89 13.85
C GLU A 26 -21.85 2.54 13.25
N GLU A 27 -22.20 2.33 11.97
CA GLU A 27 -21.78 1.18 11.17
C GLU A 27 -21.19 1.69 9.86
N TYR A 28 -20.12 1.06 9.40
CA TYR A 28 -19.52 1.38 8.10
C TYR A 28 -20.46 1.00 6.95
N ASN A 29 -20.82 1.99 6.13
CA ASN A 29 -21.63 1.80 4.93
C ASN A 29 -20.74 1.84 3.69
N PRO A 30 -20.44 0.70 3.06
CA PRO A 30 -19.56 0.63 1.89
C PRO A 30 -19.96 1.62 0.80
N LEU A 31 -18.99 2.40 0.31
CA LEU A 31 -19.14 3.31 -0.81
C LEU A 31 -18.37 2.78 -2.02
N PHE A 32 -19.08 2.55 -3.12
CA PHE A 32 -18.51 2.18 -4.41
C PHE A 32 -18.68 3.30 -5.44
N ILE A 33 -17.59 3.67 -6.09
CA ILE A 33 -17.61 4.60 -7.22
C ILE A 33 -17.69 3.77 -8.51
N LEU A 34 -18.68 4.07 -9.34
CA LEU A 34 -18.98 3.33 -10.56
C LEU A 34 -18.03 3.69 -11.69
N GLY A 35 -17.58 2.71 -12.47
CA GLY A 35 -16.84 2.91 -13.71
C GLY A 35 -17.78 2.90 -14.92
N ASN A 36 -17.79 3.98 -15.72
CA ASN A 36 -18.67 4.08 -16.90
C ASN A 36 -20.15 3.76 -16.61
N GLY A 37 -20.64 4.15 -15.42
CA GLY A 37 -22.02 3.94 -14.99
C GLY A 37 -22.39 2.51 -14.61
N SER A 38 -21.42 1.65 -14.31
CA SER A 38 -21.61 0.27 -13.85
C SER A 38 -20.61 -0.12 -12.76
N LEU A 39 -20.91 -1.20 -12.05
CA LEU A 39 -19.96 -1.83 -11.15
C LEU A 39 -18.93 -2.63 -11.95
N THR A 40 -17.68 -2.61 -11.50
CA THR A 40 -16.61 -3.46 -12.03
C THR A 40 -16.75 -4.89 -11.52
N ASP A 41 -16.10 -5.84 -12.18
CA ASP A 41 -16.12 -7.25 -11.73
C ASP A 41 -15.52 -7.42 -10.33
N HIS A 42 -14.48 -6.64 -9.98
CA HIS A 42 -13.88 -6.66 -8.64
C HIS A 42 -14.85 -6.12 -7.57
N GLN A 43 -15.56 -5.03 -7.85
CA GLN A 43 -16.59 -4.51 -6.95
C GLN A 43 -17.76 -5.51 -6.78
N LEU A 44 -18.17 -6.18 -7.85
CA LEU A 44 -19.19 -7.24 -7.79
C LEU A 44 -18.71 -8.40 -6.92
N TRP A 45 -17.46 -8.84 -7.08
CA TRP A 45 -16.87 -9.86 -6.22
C TRP A 45 -16.95 -9.46 -4.74
N THR A 46 -16.55 -8.23 -4.42
CA THR A 46 -16.61 -7.71 -3.05
C THR A 46 -18.03 -7.73 -2.50
N ILE A 47 -19.00 -7.22 -3.25
CA ILE A 47 -20.43 -7.20 -2.84
C ILE A 47 -20.98 -8.61 -2.61
N GLU A 48 -20.64 -9.56 -3.48
CA GLU A 48 -21.09 -10.95 -3.38
C GLU A 48 -20.54 -11.65 -2.13
N HIS A 49 -19.35 -11.28 -1.68
CA HIS A 49 -18.68 -11.85 -0.51
C HIS A 49 -18.95 -11.08 0.79
N MET A 50 -19.73 -10.00 0.78
CA MET A 50 -20.10 -9.28 1.99
C MET A 50 -21.23 -9.99 2.76
N THR A 51 -21.12 -10.01 4.08
CA THR A 51 -22.18 -10.50 4.99
C THR A 51 -23.44 -9.63 4.93
N ILE A 52 -23.29 -8.37 4.54
CA ILE A 52 -24.36 -7.37 4.46
C ILE A 52 -24.93 -7.19 3.04
N LYS A 53 -24.77 -8.16 2.15
CA LYS A 53 -25.22 -8.04 0.76
C LYS A 53 -26.72 -7.76 0.57
N ASP A 54 -27.54 -8.08 1.56
CA ASP A 54 -29.00 -7.90 1.55
C ASP A 54 -29.47 -6.55 2.09
N VAL A 55 -28.56 -5.66 2.53
CA VAL A 55 -28.94 -4.30 2.97
C VAL A 55 -29.36 -3.41 1.81
N PRO A 56 -30.17 -2.34 2.07
CA PRO A 56 -30.54 -1.38 1.04
C PRO A 56 -29.30 -0.78 0.34
N LYS A 57 -29.39 -0.65 -0.97
CA LYS A 57 -28.36 -0.10 -1.84
C LYS A 57 -28.82 1.24 -2.40
N LEU A 58 -28.17 2.31 -1.97
CA LEU A 58 -28.51 3.68 -2.37
C LEU A 58 -27.65 4.07 -3.57
N LEU A 59 -28.25 4.40 -4.68
CA LEU A 59 -27.56 4.87 -5.88
C LEU A 59 -27.85 6.36 -6.11
N PHE A 60 -26.83 7.18 -6.06
CA PHE A 60 -26.89 8.60 -6.38
C PHE A 60 -26.53 8.83 -7.85
N THR A 61 -27.55 9.11 -8.66
CA THR A 61 -27.42 9.31 -10.10
C THR A 61 -28.53 10.20 -10.65
N ASN A 62 -28.23 10.94 -11.70
CA ASN A 62 -29.22 11.67 -12.51
C ASN A 62 -29.51 10.97 -13.85
N SER A 63 -28.93 9.76 -14.06
CA SER A 63 -29.02 8.98 -15.31
C SER A 63 -29.91 7.75 -15.14
N GLU A 64 -30.96 7.64 -15.95
CA GLU A 64 -31.80 6.44 -16.03
C GLU A 64 -31.02 5.23 -16.56
N ASP A 65 -30.05 5.46 -17.45
CA ASP A 65 -29.23 4.40 -18.01
C ASP A 65 -28.28 3.81 -16.94
N VAL A 66 -27.68 4.65 -16.11
CA VAL A 66 -26.85 4.20 -14.98
C VAL A 66 -27.70 3.40 -13.98
N PHE A 67 -28.89 3.90 -13.63
CA PHE A 67 -29.80 3.14 -12.77
C PHE A 67 -30.18 1.78 -13.36
N ALA A 68 -30.49 1.71 -14.65
CA ALA A 68 -30.80 0.46 -15.33
C ALA A 68 -29.61 -0.51 -15.33
N SER A 69 -28.41 0.01 -15.59
CA SER A 69 -27.15 -0.75 -15.55
C SER A 69 -26.92 -1.38 -14.19
N VAL A 70 -26.85 -0.57 -13.13
CA VAL A 70 -26.56 -1.04 -11.77
C VAL A 70 -27.64 -1.99 -11.25
N SER A 71 -28.94 -1.69 -11.55
CA SER A 71 -30.07 -2.55 -11.16
C SER A 71 -30.08 -3.90 -11.86
N SER A 72 -29.39 -4.03 -13.01
CA SER A 72 -29.20 -5.30 -13.67
C SER A 72 -28.08 -6.14 -13.04
N GLN A 73 -27.15 -5.52 -12.35
CA GLN A 73 -26.00 -6.17 -11.73
C GLN A 73 -26.27 -6.58 -10.26
N VAL A 74 -26.99 -5.74 -9.51
CA VAL A 74 -27.33 -5.99 -8.10
C VAL A 74 -28.79 -5.70 -7.79
N GLU A 75 -29.40 -6.50 -6.91
CA GLU A 75 -30.79 -6.33 -6.50
C GLU A 75 -30.96 -5.28 -5.40
N GLY A 76 -32.14 -4.70 -5.31
CA GLY A 76 -32.55 -3.83 -4.20
C GLY A 76 -31.97 -2.41 -4.28
N VAL A 77 -31.60 -1.94 -5.47
CA VAL A 77 -31.09 -0.59 -5.70
C VAL A 77 -32.21 0.45 -5.63
N ILE A 78 -32.00 1.47 -4.83
CA ILE A 78 -32.92 2.62 -4.66
C ILE A 78 -32.23 3.85 -5.25
N PRO A 79 -32.76 4.43 -6.34
CA PRO A 79 -32.18 5.61 -6.94
C PRO A 79 -32.50 6.88 -6.14
N TYR A 80 -31.52 7.76 -6.02
CA TYR A 80 -31.63 9.11 -5.50
C TYR A 80 -31.05 10.08 -6.52
N GLU A 81 -31.68 11.25 -6.63
CA GLU A 81 -31.12 12.34 -7.43
C GLU A 81 -29.77 12.76 -6.85
N LYS A 82 -28.75 12.88 -7.73
CA LYS A 82 -27.44 13.41 -7.34
C LYS A 82 -27.56 14.92 -7.19
N SER A 83 -27.97 15.37 -6.01
CA SER A 83 -28.10 16.79 -5.66
C SER A 83 -27.72 17.00 -4.19
N GLU A 84 -27.18 18.18 -3.90
CA GLU A 84 -26.80 18.56 -2.53
C GLU A 84 -28.02 18.63 -1.59
N ASP A 85 -29.19 18.96 -2.11
CA ASP A 85 -30.40 19.05 -1.30
C ASP A 85 -30.88 17.68 -0.79
N ILE A 86 -30.57 16.61 -1.51
CA ILE A 86 -30.97 15.25 -1.11
C ILE A 86 -30.32 14.83 0.22
N LEU A 87 -29.12 15.33 0.52
CA LEU A 87 -28.42 14.98 1.76
C LEU A 87 -29.20 15.42 3.00
N ARG A 88 -29.96 16.53 2.90
CA ARG A 88 -30.81 17.05 3.98
C ARG A 88 -32.05 16.20 4.26
N ASP A 89 -32.42 15.31 3.34
CA ASP A 89 -33.54 14.39 3.54
C ASP A 89 -33.18 13.19 4.43
N PHE A 90 -31.90 12.90 4.60
CA PHE A 90 -31.44 11.84 5.49
C PHE A 90 -31.63 12.25 6.96
N LYS A 91 -32.19 11.33 7.74
CA LYS A 91 -32.55 11.56 9.15
C LYS A 91 -31.50 10.99 10.10
N GLY A 92 -31.51 11.52 11.31
CA GLY A 92 -30.67 11.03 12.40
C GLY A 92 -29.34 11.76 12.50
N PHE A 93 -29.19 12.91 11.86
CA PHE A 93 -28.09 13.83 12.07
C PHE A 93 -28.47 14.96 13.03
N ASP A 94 -27.50 15.42 13.83
CA ASP A 94 -27.69 16.43 14.86
C ASP A 94 -27.56 17.86 14.34
N GLY A 95 -27.19 18.02 13.07
CA GLY A 95 -27.05 19.32 12.41
C GLY A 95 -26.33 19.24 11.08
N GLU A 96 -25.81 20.38 10.64
CA GLU A 96 -25.09 20.52 9.38
C GLU A 96 -23.79 21.29 9.61
N ILE A 97 -22.75 20.96 8.82
CA ILE A 97 -21.54 21.77 8.62
C ILE A 97 -21.57 22.22 7.16
N THR A 98 -21.53 23.53 6.94
CA THR A 98 -21.60 24.10 5.60
C THR A 98 -20.21 24.41 5.07
N VAL A 99 -19.93 23.99 3.83
CA VAL A 99 -18.66 24.17 3.13
C VAL A 99 -18.89 24.88 1.79
N ALA A 100 -17.91 25.64 1.33
CA ALA A 100 -17.98 26.35 0.05
C ALA A 100 -17.20 25.64 -1.06
N SER A 101 -16.33 24.67 -0.73
CA SER A 101 -15.46 23.99 -1.68
C SER A 101 -15.26 22.52 -1.35
N TYR A 102 -14.76 21.79 -2.35
CA TYR A 102 -14.34 20.41 -2.17
C TYR A 102 -13.23 20.26 -1.12
N GLU A 103 -12.23 21.16 -1.15
CA GLU A 103 -11.14 21.16 -0.20
C GLU A 103 -11.63 21.29 1.25
N GLU A 104 -12.58 22.20 1.50
CA GLU A 104 -13.18 22.35 2.82
C GLU A 104 -13.95 21.10 3.25
N ALA A 105 -14.61 20.41 2.32
CA ALA A 105 -15.30 19.15 2.61
C ALA A 105 -14.33 18.07 3.10
N LEU A 106 -13.11 18.02 2.57
CA LEU A 106 -12.06 17.12 3.05
C LEU A 106 -11.66 17.45 4.49
N TRP A 107 -11.49 18.74 4.83
CA TRP A 107 -11.11 19.14 6.18
C TRP A 107 -12.15 18.79 7.23
N VAL A 108 -13.43 19.04 6.90
CA VAL A 108 -14.53 18.90 7.87
C VAL A 108 -15.08 17.48 7.98
N ALA A 109 -14.71 16.57 7.06
CA ALA A 109 -15.24 15.22 7.04
C ALA A 109 -15.09 14.47 8.39
N PRO A 110 -13.92 14.45 9.04
CA PRO A 110 -13.77 13.84 10.36
C PRO A 110 -14.63 14.55 11.43
N LEU A 111 -14.63 15.87 11.45
CA LEU A 111 -15.42 16.65 12.41
C LEU A 111 -16.92 16.42 12.24
N ALA A 112 -17.41 16.44 11.01
CA ALA A 112 -18.82 16.19 10.70
C ALA A 112 -19.26 14.79 11.13
N THR A 113 -18.38 13.80 10.94
CA THR A 113 -18.65 12.42 11.35
C THR A 113 -18.68 12.31 12.88
N ILE A 114 -17.70 12.85 13.60
CA ILE A 114 -17.63 12.83 15.08
C ILE A 114 -18.82 13.52 15.70
N GLU A 115 -19.23 14.68 15.17
CA GLU A 115 -20.38 15.44 15.67
C GLU A 115 -21.73 14.95 15.13
N ASN A 116 -21.77 13.85 14.36
CA ASN A 116 -22.97 13.32 13.70
C ASN A 116 -23.71 14.39 12.89
N LYS A 117 -22.99 15.17 12.08
CA LYS A 117 -23.53 16.26 11.25
C LYS A 117 -23.43 15.93 9.76
N LEU A 118 -24.36 16.45 8.97
CA LEU A 118 -24.26 16.44 7.50
C LEU A 118 -23.26 17.48 7.02
N ILE A 119 -22.59 17.20 5.90
CA ILE A 119 -21.85 18.22 5.14
C ILE A 119 -22.78 18.76 4.06
N THR A 120 -22.96 20.07 4.02
CA THR A 120 -23.83 20.75 3.05
C THR A 120 -23.08 21.89 2.36
N VAL A 121 -23.49 22.21 1.13
CA VAL A 121 -22.84 23.26 0.34
C VAL A 121 -23.46 24.61 0.61
N GLY A 122 -22.63 25.64 0.79
CA GLY A 122 -23.09 27.01 1.06
C GLY A 122 -21.97 27.94 1.49
N GLU A 123 -22.29 28.95 2.29
CA GLU A 123 -21.27 29.83 2.86
C GLU A 123 -20.48 29.08 3.93
N SER A 124 -19.14 29.00 3.76
CA SER A 124 -18.27 28.25 4.64
C SER A 124 -18.26 28.76 6.07
N SER A 125 -18.16 27.82 7.01
CA SER A 125 -17.91 28.09 8.43
C SER A 125 -16.42 28.21 8.73
N TYR A 126 -15.53 27.74 7.86
CA TYR A 126 -14.09 27.64 8.06
C TYR A 126 -13.33 28.32 6.93
N GLN A 127 -12.23 29.01 7.28
CA GLN A 127 -11.36 29.67 6.29
C GLN A 127 -10.07 28.90 6.05
N TYR A 128 -9.63 28.13 7.05
CA TYR A 128 -8.37 27.40 7.03
C TYR A 128 -8.53 26.03 7.70
N GLN A 129 -7.77 25.06 7.25
CA GLN A 129 -7.75 23.70 7.83
C GLN A 129 -7.36 23.70 9.33
N GLU A 130 -6.52 24.63 9.76
CA GLU A 130 -6.08 24.77 11.16
C GLU A 130 -7.24 25.12 12.10
N GLU A 131 -8.29 25.76 11.62
CA GLU A 131 -9.49 26.02 12.43
C GLU A 131 -10.22 24.71 12.75
N VAL A 132 -10.33 23.80 11.79
CA VAL A 132 -10.90 22.46 12.00
C VAL A 132 -10.04 21.63 12.94
N TRP A 133 -8.70 21.68 12.80
CA TRP A 133 -7.80 21.00 13.74
C TRP A 133 -7.98 21.51 15.18
N GLY A 134 -8.16 22.81 15.36
CA GLY A 134 -8.46 23.40 16.66
C GLY A 134 -9.76 22.87 17.28
N GLU A 135 -10.80 22.64 16.46
CA GLU A 135 -12.07 22.06 16.93
C GLU A 135 -11.93 20.57 17.25
N LEU A 136 -11.24 19.79 16.42
CA LEU A 136 -10.95 18.38 16.70
C LEU A 136 -10.19 18.25 18.03
N SER A 137 -9.14 19.07 18.24
CA SER A 137 -8.39 19.10 19.50
C SER A 137 -9.26 19.49 20.70
N ALA A 138 -10.20 20.46 20.51
CA ALA A 138 -11.13 20.85 21.56
C ALA A 138 -12.12 19.74 21.94
N LEU A 139 -12.42 18.82 21.02
CA LEU A 139 -13.21 17.61 21.26
C LEU A 139 -12.39 16.47 21.90
N GLY A 140 -11.09 16.68 22.13
CA GLY A 140 -10.19 15.67 22.71
C GLY A 140 -9.63 14.69 21.66
N ILE A 141 -9.73 15.00 20.39
CA ILE A 141 -9.11 14.20 19.33
C ILE A 141 -7.66 14.68 19.17
N ASP A 142 -6.73 13.80 19.48
CA ASP A 142 -5.32 14.04 19.28
C ASP A 142 -4.92 13.89 17.81
N ALA A 143 -3.81 14.51 17.39
CA ALA A 143 -3.30 14.40 16.02
C ALA A 143 -2.58 13.06 15.76
N ASN A 144 -3.06 11.97 16.36
CA ASN A 144 -2.43 10.65 16.25
C ASN A 144 -2.43 10.13 14.81
N TYR A 145 -3.42 10.50 14.01
CA TYR A 145 -3.53 10.14 12.61
C TYR A 145 -3.64 11.38 11.73
N VAL A 146 -2.81 11.48 10.70
CA VAL A 146 -2.82 12.59 9.75
C VAL A 146 -2.99 12.06 8.34
N VAL A 147 -3.95 12.61 7.61
CA VAL A 147 -4.17 12.34 6.18
C VAL A 147 -3.60 13.50 5.37
N VAL A 148 -2.75 13.18 4.39
CA VAL A 148 -2.22 14.15 3.42
C VAL A 148 -2.80 13.84 2.06
N THR A 149 -3.39 14.84 1.40
CA THR A 149 -3.96 14.67 0.06
C THR A 149 -3.91 15.97 -0.74
N ASN A 150 -4.11 15.86 -2.05
CA ASN A 150 -4.15 17.02 -2.93
C ASN A 150 -5.53 17.14 -3.60
N PRO A 151 -6.36 18.13 -3.22
CA PRO A 151 -7.70 18.31 -3.78
C PRO A 151 -7.69 18.69 -5.27
N MET A 152 -6.53 19.01 -5.84
CA MET A 152 -6.37 19.39 -7.25
C MET A 152 -6.09 18.21 -8.17
N ASP A 153 -6.06 16.98 -7.67
CA ASP A 153 -5.78 15.76 -8.46
C ASP A 153 -6.84 15.46 -9.53
N TYR A 154 -8.00 16.15 -9.49
CA TYR A 154 -9.01 16.09 -10.53
C TYR A 154 -8.63 16.83 -11.83
N LEU A 155 -7.64 17.74 -11.78
CA LEU A 155 -7.14 18.49 -12.94
C LEU A 155 -6.15 17.70 -13.79
N SER A 156 -5.98 16.45 -13.54
CA SER A 156 -4.89 15.58 -13.96
C SER A 156 -4.76 15.33 -15.47
N GLU A 157 -5.62 15.84 -16.31
CA GLU A 157 -5.45 15.71 -17.77
C GLU A 157 -4.19 16.42 -18.30
N ASP A 158 -3.59 17.33 -17.52
CA ASP A 158 -2.45 18.16 -17.90
C ASP A 158 -1.19 17.96 -17.01
N PHE A 159 -1.19 17.03 -16.05
CA PHE A 159 0.02 16.74 -15.27
C PHE A 159 1.02 15.95 -16.13
N HIS A 160 1.95 16.67 -16.70
CA HIS A 160 3.14 16.09 -17.30
C HIS A 160 4.19 15.91 -16.20
N THR A 161 4.43 14.68 -15.79
CA THR A 161 5.61 14.34 -14.99
C THR A 161 6.84 14.66 -15.80
N MET A 162 7.54 15.71 -15.44
CA MET A 162 8.88 15.97 -15.96
C MET A 162 9.89 15.24 -15.06
N GLY A 163 10.07 13.96 -15.34
CA GLY A 163 11.19 13.23 -14.79
C GLY A 163 12.48 13.73 -15.45
N ILE A 164 13.44 14.19 -14.67
CA ILE A 164 14.80 14.47 -15.15
C ILE A 164 15.62 13.23 -14.86
N ALA A 165 15.99 12.49 -15.90
CA ALA A 165 16.96 11.42 -15.76
C ALA A 165 18.34 12.01 -15.51
N TYR A 166 19.00 11.59 -14.44
CA TYR A 166 20.39 11.95 -14.16
C TYR A 166 21.32 10.82 -14.59
N LYS A 167 22.46 11.18 -15.17
CA LYS A 167 23.56 10.24 -15.36
C LYS A 167 24.30 10.06 -14.04
N GLN A 168 25.01 8.95 -13.93
CA GLN A 168 25.94 8.59 -12.86
C GLN A 168 26.93 9.72 -12.45
N ASP A 169 27.18 10.68 -13.33
CA ASP A 169 28.06 11.84 -13.09
C ASP A 169 27.31 13.10 -12.59
N GLY A 170 26.03 12.95 -12.20
CA GLY A 170 25.18 14.06 -11.76
C GLY A 170 24.70 14.99 -12.88
N ASN A 171 25.00 14.68 -14.13
CA ASN A 171 24.53 15.47 -15.26
C ASN A 171 23.18 14.95 -15.74
N PRO A 172 22.20 15.83 -16.04
CA PRO A 172 20.93 15.38 -16.60
C PRO A 172 21.16 14.64 -17.92
N VAL A 173 20.60 13.45 -18.04
CA VAL A 173 20.50 12.75 -19.31
C VAL A 173 19.51 13.54 -20.13
N SER A 174 19.96 14.42 -21.01
CA SER A 174 19.16 15.24 -21.93
C SER A 174 17.67 15.35 -21.51
N PRO A 175 17.13 16.53 -21.27
CA PRO A 175 15.73 16.66 -20.87
C PRO A 175 14.86 16.28 -22.06
N THR A 176 14.63 15.00 -22.26
CA THR A 176 13.45 14.55 -22.99
C THR A 176 12.35 14.61 -21.96
N PRO A 177 11.45 15.61 -22.04
CA PRO A 177 10.27 15.58 -21.18
C PRO A 177 9.56 14.26 -21.48
N TYR A 178 9.38 13.42 -20.46
CA TYR A 178 8.48 12.29 -20.55
C TYR A 178 7.09 12.88 -20.67
N SER A 179 6.55 12.90 -21.87
CA SER A 179 5.13 13.15 -22.07
C SER A 179 4.40 11.80 -22.10
N ALA A 180 4.41 11.10 -21.02
CA ALA A 180 3.40 10.09 -20.79
C ALA A 180 2.19 10.84 -20.23
N THR A 181 1.09 10.81 -20.94
CA THR A 181 -0.19 11.30 -20.42
C THR A 181 -0.68 10.23 -19.46
N PHE A 182 -0.31 10.31 -18.21
CA PHE A 182 -0.83 9.41 -17.19
C PHE A 182 -2.22 9.91 -16.77
N HIS A 183 -3.17 9.00 -16.77
CA HIS A 183 -4.44 9.25 -16.10
C HIS A 183 -4.19 9.16 -14.59
N ILE A 184 -4.11 10.30 -13.90
CA ILE A 184 -3.98 10.31 -12.45
C ILE A 184 -5.37 10.00 -11.86
N PRO A 185 -5.52 8.90 -11.10
CA PRO A 185 -6.78 8.62 -10.44
C PRO A 185 -7.08 9.71 -9.42
N LYS A 186 -8.34 10.14 -9.35
CA LYS A 186 -8.84 11.19 -8.44
C LYS A 186 -8.94 10.68 -7.00
N LEU A 187 -7.81 10.18 -6.47
CA LEU A 187 -7.77 9.47 -5.18
C LEU A 187 -8.08 10.36 -3.99
N SER A 188 -7.90 11.68 -4.11
CA SER A 188 -8.18 12.63 -3.02
C SER A 188 -9.61 12.48 -2.46
N VAL A 189 -10.57 12.02 -3.27
CA VAL A 189 -11.95 11.82 -2.81
C VAL A 189 -12.06 10.73 -1.72
N MET A 190 -11.11 9.79 -1.68
CA MET A 190 -11.05 8.77 -0.63
C MET A 190 -10.53 9.35 0.69
N ALA A 191 -9.78 10.46 0.65
CA ALA A 191 -9.20 11.06 1.85
C ALA A 191 -10.25 11.45 2.90
N ALA A 192 -11.43 11.90 2.48
CA ALA A 192 -12.52 12.22 3.39
C ALA A 192 -12.96 11.00 4.22
N GLN A 193 -13.10 9.84 3.56
CA GLN A 193 -13.50 8.59 4.23
C GLN A 193 -12.42 8.07 5.17
N VAL A 194 -11.15 8.08 4.72
CA VAL A 194 -10.00 7.73 5.56
C VAL A 194 -9.96 8.61 6.81
N ALA A 195 -10.04 9.92 6.61
CA ALA A 195 -9.96 10.88 7.71
C ALA A 195 -11.13 10.74 8.69
N ALA A 196 -12.34 10.53 8.19
CA ALA A 196 -13.51 10.32 9.04
C ALA A 196 -13.42 9.01 9.83
N TYR A 197 -13.03 7.91 9.16
CA TYR A 197 -12.91 6.60 9.78
C TYR A 197 -11.81 6.57 10.85
N ARG A 198 -10.70 7.27 10.60
CA ARG A 198 -9.53 7.36 11.51
C ARG A 198 -9.57 8.56 12.45
N GLN A 199 -10.62 9.39 12.40
CA GLN A 199 -10.71 10.66 13.16
C GLN A 199 -9.46 11.53 12.97
N ALA A 200 -9.01 11.63 11.73
CA ALA A 200 -7.71 12.18 11.38
C ALA A 200 -7.73 13.69 11.18
N TYR A 201 -6.57 14.31 11.36
CA TYR A 201 -6.30 15.66 10.85
C TYR A 201 -6.01 15.57 9.35
N VAL A 202 -6.56 16.50 8.56
CA VAL A 202 -6.37 16.51 7.09
C VAL A 202 -5.48 17.67 6.69
N ILE A 203 -4.49 17.39 5.84
CA ILE A 203 -3.63 18.36 5.18
C ILE A 203 -3.94 18.34 3.69
N THR A 204 -4.35 19.48 3.13
CA THR A 204 -4.64 19.63 1.70
C THR A 204 -3.80 20.71 1.04
N HIS A 205 -3.52 21.79 1.75
CA HIS A 205 -2.74 22.90 1.25
C HIS A 205 -1.28 22.79 1.69
N ILE A 206 -0.37 22.70 0.71
CA ILE A 206 1.04 22.53 0.94
C ILE A 206 1.81 23.53 0.07
N GLU A 207 2.48 24.47 0.74
CA GLU A 207 3.38 25.40 0.06
C GLU A 207 4.74 24.72 -0.15
N PRO A 208 5.28 24.75 -1.38
CA PRO A 208 6.62 24.27 -1.62
C PRO A 208 7.66 24.98 -0.75
N SER A 209 8.66 24.24 -0.28
CA SER A 209 9.75 24.78 0.54
C SER A 209 11.11 24.47 -0.09
N THR A 210 12.02 25.43 -0.01
CA THR A 210 13.44 25.29 -0.39
C THR A 210 14.33 25.23 0.84
N GLU A 211 13.79 24.88 2.00
CA GLU A 211 14.58 24.68 3.21
C GLU A 211 15.55 23.52 3.02
N GLU A 212 16.81 23.73 3.40
CA GLU A 212 17.82 22.68 3.36
C GLU A 212 17.57 21.70 4.52
N ILE A 213 17.22 20.48 4.18
CA ILE A 213 17.05 19.37 5.12
C ILE A 213 18.08 18.30 4.77
N ALA A 214 18.68 17.68 5.77
CA ALA A 214 19.67 16.63 5.57
C ALA A 214 19.14 15.54 4.62
N TYR A 215 19.96 15.15 3.67
CA TYR A 215 19.66 14.11 2.65
C TYR A 215 18.56 14.46 1.62
N MET A 216 17.97 15.66 1.65
CA MET A 216 16.93 16.08 0.73
C MET A 216 17.43 17.22 -0.15
N ASP A 217 17.48 16.99 -1.46
CA ASP A 217 17.76 18.07 -2.42
C ASP A 217 16.51 18.96 -2.58
N PRO A 218 16.52 20.22 -2.15
CA PRO A 218 15.36 21.09 -2.24
C PRO A 218 14.97 21.46 -3.68
N GLU A 219 15.85 21.33 -4.65
CA GLU A 219 15.52 21.56 -6.07
C GLU A 219 14.62 20.44 -6.61
N LEU A 220 14.83 19.21 -6.14
CA LEU A 220 14.02 18.03 -6.52
C LEU A 220 12.77 17.89 -5.64
N ASN A 221 12.88 18.19 -4.35
CA ASN A 221 11.92 17.78 -3.33
C ASN A 221 11.10 18.93 -2.73
N SER A 222 11.03 20.11 -3.36
CA SER A 222 10.44 21.30 -2.73
C SER A 222 9.01 21.10 -2.21
N GLN A 223 8.15 20.37 -2.91
CA GLN A 223 6.79 20.06 -2.47
C GLN A 223 6.77 19.01 -1.35
N ALA A 224 7.58 17.95 -1.47
CA ALA A 224 7.71 16.94 -0.42
C ALA A 224 8.26 17.56 0.88
N ILE A 225 9.25 18.44 0.78
CA ILE A 225 9.80 19.21 1.90
C ILE A 225 8.71 20.08 2.53
N GLY A 226 7.89 20.77 1.74
CA GLY A 226 6.78 21.56 2.25
C GLY A 226 5.80 20.71 3.07
N THR A 227 5.44 19.54 2.56
CA THR A 227 4.60 18.55 3.26
C THR A 227 5.23 18.10 4.58
N TYR A 228 6.50 17.71 4.53
CA TYR A 228 7.25 17.28 5.70
C TYR A 228 7.32 18.35 6.80
N LEU A 229 7.58 19.61 6.42
CA LEU A 229 7.61 20.72 7.38
C LEU A 229 6.24 20.97 8.02
N LYS A 230 5.15 20.80 7.25
CA LYS A 230 3.79 20.92 7.79
C LYS A 230 3.46 19.79 8.77
N LEU A 231 3.89 18.57 8.47
CA LEU A 231 3.79 17.44 9.40
C LEU A 231 4.60 17.68 10.69
N LYS A 232 5.81 18.22 10.58
CA LYS A 232 6.62 18.62 11.75
C LYS A 232 5.96 19.70 12.58
N GLU A 233 5.26 20.64 11.96
CA GLU A 233 4.47 21.66 12.66
C GLU A 233 3.36 21.01 13.49
N ILE A 234 2.58 20.09 12.89
CA ILE A 234 1.53 19.36 13.61
C ILE A 234 2.11 18.51 14.74
N TYR A 235 3.17 17.76 14.47
CA TYR A 235 3.87 16.95 15.46
C TYR A 235 4.30 17.75 16.69
N ARG A 236 4.80 18.98 16.45
CA ARG A 236 5.23 19.87 17.52
C ARG A 236 4.05 20.50 18.29
N ASP A 237 3.01 20.95 17.59
CA ASP A 237 1.98 21.84 18.13
C ASP A 237 0.75 21.08 18.65
N PHE A 238 0.46 19.88 18.11
CA PHE A 238 -0.70 19.07 18.48
C PHE A 238 -0.34 17.71 19.10
N GLY A 239 0.96 17.38 19.20
CA GLY A 239 1.45 16.15 19.79
C GLY A 239 1.96 15.12 18.79
N PRO A 240 2.42 13.97 19.28
CA PRO A 240 3.03 12.95 18.42
C PRO A 240 2.01 12.41 17.41
N ILE A 241 2.44 12.30 16.17
CA ILE A 241 1.70 11.64 15.10
C ILE A 241 2.11 10.17 15.11
N GLU A 242 1.16 9.27 15.19
CA GLU A 242 1.40 7.83 15.17
C GLU A 242 1.35 7.28 13.73
N TYR A 243 0.42 7.81 12.93
CA TYR A 243 0.20 7.40 11.54
C TYR A 243 0.10 8.59 10.59
N ILE A 244 0.73 8.46 9.44
CA ILE A 244 0.56 9.35 8.28
C ILE A 244 0.05 8.51 7.11
N CYS A 245 -1.10 8.90 6.56
CA CYS A 245 -1.67 8.30 5.38
C CYS A 245 -1.63 9.28 4.21
N LEU A 246 -0.84 8.97 3.19
CA LEU A 246 -0.75 9.74 1.96
C LEU A 246 -1.83 9.21 1.01
N VAL A 247 -2.82 10.02 0.66
CA VAL A 247 -3.92 9.62 -0.24
C VAL A 247 -3.74 10.31 -1.59
N GLY A 248 -3.20 9.56 -2.55
CA GLY A 248 -2.91 10.07 -3.89
C GLY A 248 -1.70 9.41 -4.54
N SER A 249 -1.61 9.56 -5.87
CA SER A 249 -0.42 9.18 -6.64
C SER A 249 0.81 9.98 -6.20
N ALA A 250 1.98 9.60 -6.68
CA ALA A 250 3.22 10.33 -6.40
C ALA A 250 3.23 11.75 -6.98
N GLU A 251 2.43 12.01 -8.02
CA GLU A 251 2.26 13.33 -8.61
C GLU A 251 1.32 14.22 -7.79
N ALA A 252 0.32 13.63 -7.16
CA ALA A 252 -0.64 14.36 -6.33
C ALA A 252 -0.07 14.68 -4.94
N VAL A 253 0.57 13.70 -4.31
CA VAL A 253 1.28 13.82 -3.04
C VAL A 253 2.71 13.31 -3.28
N PRO A 254 3.68 14.20 -3.49
CA PRO A 254 5.01 13.83 -3.93
C PRO A 254 5.70 12.80 -3.03
N GLN A 255 6.40 11.84 -3.64
CA GLN A 255 7.44 11.08 -2.97
C GLN A 255 8.70 11.92 -2.87
N PHE A 256 9.57 11.62 -1.92
CA PHE A 256 10.92 12.15 -1.93
C PHE A 256 11.74 11.42 -3.00
N GLU A 257 12.54 12.18 -3.73
CA GLU A 257 13.51 11.67 -4.69
C GLU A 257 14.91 11.84 -4.10
N LEU A 258 15.55 10.71 -3.77
CA LEU A 258 16.86 10.70 -3.13
C LEU A 258 17.92 10.18 -4.10
N PRO A 259 19.14 10.75 -4.10
CA PRO A 259 20.23 10.21 -4.90
C PRO A 259 20.54 8.76 -4.52
N ASP A 260 20.61 7.87 -5.49
CA ASP A 260 21.13 6.51 -5.30
C ASP A 260 22.66 6.52 -5.48
N GLU A 261 23.38 6.70 -4.40
CA GLU A 261 24.85 6.73 -4.41
C GLU A 261 25.47 5.35 -4.68
N THR A 262 24.67 4.28 -4.60
CA THR A 262 25.12 2.92 -4.90
C THR A 262 25.02 2.53 -6.37
N ALA A 263 24.27 3.28 -7.17
CA ALA A 263 24.13 3.08 -8.61
C ALA A 263 25.46 3.16 -9.41
N ALA A 264 26.54 3.61 -8.76
CA ALA A 264 27.86 3.82 -9.39
C ALA A 264 28.58 2.53 -9.80
N GLU A 265 28.19 1.36 -9.36
CA GLU A 265 29.00 0.12 -9.55
C GLU A 265 28.50 -0.83 -10.66
N GLY A 266 27.54 -0.43 -11.50
CA GLY A 266 27.23 -1.28 -12.66
C GLY A 266 25.80 -1.22 -13.19
N ASP A 267 24.96 -0.42 -12.62
CA ASP A 267 23.58 -0.30 -13.11
C ASP A 267 23.50 0.53 -14.38
N ALA A 268 22.68 0.05 -15.29
CA ALA A 268 22.49 0.65 -16.59
C ALA A 268 21.85 2.04 -16.46
N GLU A 269 22.26 2.92 -17.25
CA GLU A 269 21.87 4.28 -17.68
C GLU A 269 20.45 4.81 -17.27
N GLY A 270 19.82 4.43 -16.16
CA GLY A 270 18.42 4.80 -16.02
C GLY A 270 17.99 5.42 -14.71
N ASP A 271 18.34 4.88 -13.60
CA ASP A 271 17.79 5.34 -12.34
C ASP A 271 18.87 5.67 -11.31
N ALA A 272 19.02 6.97 -11.06
CA ALA A 272 19.91 7.48 -10.03
C ALA A 272 19.13 8.03 -8.83
N LEU A 273 17.81 7.78 -8.76
CA LEU A 273 16.93 8.32 -7.74
C LEU A 273 16.07 7.21 -7.09
N ILE A 274 16.02 7.25 -5.77
CA ILE A 274 15.16 6.40 -4.96
C ILE A 274 13.91 7.20 -4.62
N SER A 275 12.74 6.76 -5.10
CA SER A 275 11.45 7.34 -4.72
C SER A 275 11.01 6.79 -3.36
N CYS A 276 10.68 7.66 -2.40
CA CYS A 276 10.54 7.30 -0.99
C CYS A 276 9.40 8.06 -0.29
N ASP A 277 8.61 7.34 0.51
CA ASP A 277 7.63 7.92 1.44
C ASP A 277 8.10 7.92 2.90
N VAL A 278 9.10 7.13 3.21
CA VAL A 278 9.56 6.86 4.59
C VAL A 278 10.00 8.12 5.33
N LEU A 279 10.60 9.08 4.61
CA LEU A 279 11.09 10.32 5.19
C LEU A 279 9.99 11.17 5.84
N TYR A 280 8.73 11.02 5.41
CA TYR A 280 7.60 11.66 6.11
C TYR A 280 7.43 11.17 7.55
N GLY A 281 7.96 10.00 7.88
CA GLY A 281 7.91 9.42 9.22
C GLY A 281 9.04 9.83 10.16
N PHE A 282 10.07 10.58 9.67
CA PHE A 282 11.21 11.03 10.49
C PHE A 282 10.93 12.40 11.11
N LEU A 283 9.91 12.47 11.96
CA LEU A 283 9.46 13.74 12.55
C LEU A 283 10.20 14.13 13.83
N GLY A 284 10.89 13.20 14.47
CA GLY A 284 11.67 13.43 15.69
C GLY A 284 13.01 14.11 15.46
N ASP A 285 13.84 14.11 16.51
CA ASP A 285 15.18 14.70 16.48
C ASP A 285 16.25 13.71 15.99
N ASP A 286 15.94 12.42 15.90
CA ASP A 286 16.84 11.37 15.41
C ASP A 286 16.60 11.18 13.91
N GLU A 287 17.62 11.48 13.10
CA GLU A 287 17.55 11.50 11.63
C GLU A 287 17.29 10.13 11.00
N PHE A 288 17.56 9.04 11.74
CA PHE A 288 17.44 7.67 11.24
C PHE A 288 16.41 6.84 12.00
N TYR A 289 15.61 7.46 12.84
CA TYR A 289 14.58 6.78 13.60
C TYR A 289 13.19 7.18 13.12
N MET A 290 12.46 6.23 12.59
CA MET A 290 11.09 6.44 12.12
C MET A 290 10.15 6.54 13.32
N ASN A 291 9.73 7.77 13.66
CA ASN A 291 8.84 8.03 14.79
C ASN A 291 7.38 7.71 14.47
N THR A 292 7.01 7.89 13.21
CA THR A 292 5.63 7.83 12.72
C THR A 292 5.53 6.78 11.62
N ALA A 293 4.51 5.93 11.68
CA ALA A 293 4.22 4.97 10.62
C ALA A 293 3.63 5.70 9.41
N VAL A 294 4.16 5.43 8.22
CA VAL A 294 3.72 6.03 6.96
C VAL A 294 3.13 4.96 6.05
N GLY A 295 2.00 5.25 5.43
CA GLY A 295 1.43 4.44 4.37
C GLY A 295 0.82 5.32 3.28
N ARG A 296 0.68 4.77 2.09
CA ARG A 296 0.11 5.47 0.94
C ARG A 296 -1.03 4.67 0.33
N ILE A 297 -2.19 5.30 0.16
CA ILE A 297 -3.32 4.73 -0.59
C ILE A 297 -3.12 5.05 -2.06
N ILE A 298 -2.96 3.98 -2.83
CA ILE A 298 -2.81 4.00 -4.27
C ILE A 298 -3.82 3.06 -4.92
N ASN A 299 -4.10 3.27 -6.18
CA ASN A 299 -4.83 2.30 -7.02
C ASN A 299 -4.68 2.69 -8.50
N LEU A 300 -5.00 1.75 -9.40
CA LEU A 300 -5.00 1.97 -10.84
C LEU A 300 -6.04 3.03 -11.25
N ASN A 301 -7.19 3.05 -10.59
CA ASN A 301 -8.28 3.98 -10.84
C ASN A 301 -9.14 4.20 -9.59
N ILE A 302 -10.07 5.13 -9.65
CA ILE A 302 -10.94 5.49 -8.52
C ILE A 302 -11.93 4.38 -8.16
N GLN A 303 -12.36 3.55 -9.12
CA GLN A 303 -13.24 2.41 -8.89
C GLN A 303 -12.53 1.36 -8.01
N GLY A 304 -11.30 1.00 -8.40
CA GLY A 304 -10.46 0.11 -7.61
C GLY A 304 -10.12 0.70 -6.25
N ALA A 305 -9.87 2.02 -6.16
CA ALA A 305 -9.61 2.68 -4.89
C ALA A 305 -10.82 2.58 -3.95
N SER A 306 -12.04 2.83 -4.45
CA SER A 306 -13.24 2.69 -3.65
C SER A 306 -13.46 1.24 -3.18
N ASP A 307 -13.17 0.25 -4.03
CA ASP A 307 -13.22 -1.17 -3.66
C ASP A 307 -12.17 -1.53 -2.59
N SER A 308 -10.93 -1.05 -2.74
CA SER A 308 -9.88 -1.24 -1.73
C SER A 308 -10.26 -0.62 -0.38
N MET A 309 -10.90 0.57 -0.37
CA MET A 309 -11.40 1.18 0.87
C MET A 309 -12.49 0.32 1.52
N VAL A 310 -13.42 -0.21 0.71
CA VAL A 310 -14.45 -1.13 1.20
C VAL A 310 -13.83 -2.38 1.80
N ARG A 311 -12.82 -2.94 1.17
CA ARG A 311 -12.09 -4.13 1.67
C ARG A 311 -11.28 -3.83 2.94
N THR A 312 -10.73 -2.62 3.06
CA THR A 312 -9.98 -2.17 4.23
C THR A 312 -10.91 -1.91 5.43
N TYR A 313 -11.90 -1.04 5.27
CA TYR A 313 -12.78 -0.60 6.37
C TYR A 313 -13.97 -1.55 6.60
N GLY A 314 -14.37 -2.28 5.59
CA GLY A 314 -15.36 -3.35 5.67
C GLY A 314 -14.74 -4.73 5.79
N TYR A 315 -13.49 -4.85 6.24
CA TYR A 315 -12.76 -6.12 6.35
C TYR A 315 -13.59 -7.19 7.05
N ASP A 316 -14.17 -6.88 8.21
CA ASP A 316 -14.99 -7.81 8.98
C ASP A 316 -16.38 -8.07 8.38
N LEU A 317 -16.77 -7.29 7.38
CA LEU A 317 -18.01 -7.51 6.63
C LEU A 317 -17.83 -8.52 5.48
N ILE A 318 -16.60 -8.92 5.14
CA ILE A 318 -16.31 -9.91 4.12
C ILE A 318 -16.32 -11.29 4.77
N VAL A 319 -16.99 -12.26 4.13
CA VAL A 319 -17.07 -13.64 4.63
C VAL A 319 -15.68 -14.27 4.72
N ASP A 320 -15.45 -15.09 5.74
CA ASP A 320 -14.15 -15.75 5.96
C ASP A 320 -13.87 -16.84 4.93
N GLU A 321 -14.92 -17.50 4.47
CA GLU A 321 -14.84 -18.63 3.52
C GLU A 321 -15.18 -18.17 2.11
N ILE A 322 -14.26 -18.40 1.18
CA ILE A 322 -14.44 -18.16 -0.25
C ILE A 322 -14.25 -19.45 -1.04
N THR A 323 -14.82 -19.51 -2.22
CA THR A 323 -14.64 -20.64 -3.14
C THR A 323 -13.61 -20.26 -4.18
N VAL A 324 -12.51 -21.00 -4.24
CA VAL A 324 -11.43 -20.84 -5.21
C VAL A 324 -11.52 -21.94 -6.26
N GLU A 325 -11.41 -21.56 -7.52
CA GLU A 325 -11.45 -22.48 -8.67
C GLU A 325 -10.04 -22.78 -9.16
N TYR A 326 -9.79 -24.05 -9.52
CA TYR A 326 -8.52 -24.49 -10.08
C TYR A 326 -8.67 -24.81 -11.56
N SER A 327 -7.71 -24.41 -12.40
CA SER A 327 -7.77 -24.61 -13.87
C SER A 327 -7.81 -26.07 -14.29
N MET A 328 -7.23 -26.97 -13.48
CA MET A 328 -7.32 -28.43 -13.69
C MET A 328 -8.69 -29.02 -13.40
N GLY A 329 -9.64 -28.18 -12.97
CA GLY A 329 -11.00 -28.53 -12.62
C GLY A 329 -11.17 -28.91 -11.16
N GLY A 330 -12.20 -28.36 -10.56
CA GLY A 330 -12.53 -28.50 -9.14
C GLY A 330 -12.54 -27.13 -8.47
N SER A 331 -13.21 -27.07 -7.33
CA SER A 331 -13.23 -25.88 -6.48
C SER A 331 -13.04 -26.30 -5.03
N GLN A 332 -12.45 -25.42 -4.23
CA GLN A 332 -12.25 -25.62 -2.81
C GLN A 332 -12.79 -24.42 -2.04
N VAL A 333 -13.45 -24.69 -0.93
CA VAL A 333 -13.83 -23.65 0.04
C VAL A 333 -12.68 -23.47 1.01
N ILE A 334 -12.17 -22.26 1.13
CA ILE A 334 -10.97 -21.92 1.90
C ILE A 334 -11.29 -20.74 2.82
N ASN A 335 -10.82 -20.80 4.07
CA ASN A 335 -10.80 -19.66 4.96
C ASN A 335 -9.54 -18.83 4.65
N TRP A 336 -9.70 -17.79 3.84
CA TRP A 336 -8.60 -16.94 3.38
C TRP A 336 -7.90 -16.17 4.51
N ARG A 337 -8.62 -15.88 5.63
CA ARG A 337 -8.03 -15.11 6.76
C ARG A 337 -6.94 -15.87 7.49
N THR A 338 -7.00 -17.19 7.45
CA THR A 338 -6.02 -18.09 8.07
C THR A 338 -5.18 -18.84 7.06
N GLN A 339 -5.12 -18.32 5.83
CA GLN A 339 -4.28 -18.87 4.77
C GLN A 339 -3.17 -17.88 4.43
N ALA A 340 -1.94 -18.35 4.41
CA ALA A 340 -0.76 -17.59 3.96
C ALA A 340 -0.05 -18.31 2.82
N SER A 341 0.60 -17.54 1.96
CA SER A 341 1.45 -18.05 0.88
C SER A 341 2.85 -17.49 1.03
N VAL A 342 3.84 -18.35 1.03
CA VAL A 342 5.26 -17.98 1.12
C VAL A 342 5.97 -18.45 -0.13
N TRP A 343 6.55 -17.52 -0.89
CA TRP A 343 7.21 -17.80 -2.16
C TRP A 343 8.68 -17.43 -2.12
N ASN A 344 9.54 -18.37 -2.48
CA ASN A 344 10.96 -18.16 -2.59
C ASN A 344 11.42 -18.38 -4.03
N GLY A 345 11.58 -17.29 -4.78
CA GLY A 345 11.93 -17.27 -6.21
C GLY A 345 13.43 -17.14 -6.50
N PHE A 346 14.33 -17.24 -5.52
CA PHE A 346 15.76 -17.14 -5.75
C PHE A 346 16.39 -18.45 -6.20
N GLU A 347 17.03 -18.42 -7.36
CA GLU A 347 17.99 -19.44 -7.80
C GLU A 347 19.37 -19.13 -7.25
N VAL A 348 19.86 -19.83 -6.24
CA VAL A 348 21.22 -19.60 -5.75
C VAL A 348 22.01 -20.83 -5.45
N ALA A 349 23.32 -20.69 -5.69
CA ALA A 349 24.33 -21.71 -5.50
C ALA A 349 24.44 -22.26 -4.07
N ASP A 350 24.05 -21.48 -3.06
CA ASP A 350 23.96 -21.94 -1.67
C ASP A 350 22.51 -21.92 -1.17
N GLN A 351 21.78 -22.92 -1.59
CA GLN A 351 20.35 -23.08 -1.32
C GLN A 351 19.97 -23.09 0.16
N ARG A 352 20.90 -23.43 1.06
CA ARG A 352 20.61 -23.52 2.49
C ARG A 352 20.31 -22.16 3.11
N LEU A 353 21.08 -21.15 2.77
CA LEU A 353 20.94 -19.82 3.37
C LEU A 353 19.73 -19.05 2.84
N GLN A 354 19.28 -19.36 1.63
CA GLN A 354 18.18 -18.63 1.00
C GLN A 354 16.81 -19.29 1.17
N MET A 355 16.79 -20.57 1.45
CA MET A 355 15.56 -21.26 1.84
C MET A 355 15.14 -20.93 3.28
N THR A 356 16.12 -20.65 4.13
CA THR A 356 15.89 -20.44 5.56
C THR A 356 14.87 -19.35 5.89
N PRO A 357 14.92 -18.15 5.29
CA PRO A 357 13.91 -17.13 5.59
C PRO A 357 12.48 -17.53 5.21
N GLY A 358 12.30 -18.20 4.07
CA GLY A 358 10.99 -18.70 3.68
C GLY A 358 10.45 -19.76 4.63
N LEU A 359 11.32 -20.63 5.15
CA LEU A 359 10.93 -21.63 6.15
C LEU A 359 10.58 -20.98 7.49
N TYR A 360 11.33 -19.97 7.94
CA TYR A 360 11.00 -19.24 9.17
C TYR A 360 9.67 -18.50 9.05
N ALA A 361 9.43 -17.83 7.92
CA ALA A 361 8.13 -17.21 7.68
C ALA A 361 7.00 -18.25 7.69
N THR A 362 7.24 -19.46 7.21
CA THR A 362 6.28 -20.56 7.27
C THR A 362 6.05 -20.99 8.71
N ASP A 363 7.12 -21.20 9.47
CA ASP A 363 7.04 -21.60 10.88
C ASP A 363 6.31 -20.53 11.70
N ASP A 364 6.62 -19.24 11.51
CA ASP A 364 5.96 -18.12 12.19
C ASP A 364 4.45 -18.11 11.91
N PHE A 365 4.02 -18.28 10.66
CA PHE A 365 2.60 -18.36 10.32
C PHE A 365 1.93 -19.61 10.89
N GLU A 366 2.57 -20.78 10.83
CA GLU A 366 2.02 -22.03 11.35
C GLU A 366 1.89 -22.00 12.88
N ASP A 367 2.82 -21.38 13.60
CA ASP A 367 2.77 -21.21 15.05
C ASP A 367 1.58 -20.32 15.48
N GLU A 368 1.19 -19.33 14.64
CA GLU A 368 -0.01 -18.51 14.83
C GLU A 368 -1.30 -19.14 14.25
N GLY A 369 -1.21 -20.37 13.78
CA GLY A 369 -2.37 -21.16 13.36
C GLY A 369 -2.80 -20.96 11.92
N TYR A 370 -1.97 -20.36 11.08
CA TYR A 370 -2.22 -20.27 9.65
C TYR A 370 -1.95 -21.60 8.95
N SER A 371 -2.68 -21.85 7.89
CA SER A 371 -2.32 -22.85 6.89
C SER A 371 -1.40 -22.18 5.86
N VAL A 372 -0.23 -22.74 5.63
CA VAL A 372 0.78 -22.11 4.77
C VAL A 372 1.00 -22.92 3.50
N GLU A 373 0.94 -22.25 2.36
CA GLU A 373 1.40 -22.80 1.10
C GLU A 373 2.80 -22.27 0.79
N TYR A 374 3.81 -23.14 1.01
CA TYR A 374 5.20 -22.81 0.75
C TYR A 374 5.61 -23.25 -0.65
N MET A 375 6.04 -22.28 -1.46
CA MET A 375 6.47 -22.51 -2.83
C MET A 375 7.91 -22.04 -3.02
N ARG A 376 8.66 -22.77 -3.84
CA ARG A 376 10.04 -22.41 -4.20
C ARG A 376 10.29 -22.61 -5.67
N THR A 377 11.24 -21.86 -6.22
CA THR A 377 11.83 -22.19 -7.50
C THR A 377 12.64 -23.49 -7.34
N THR A 378 12.24 -24.54 -8.03
CA THR A 378 13.12 -25.68 -8.20
C THR A 378 14.18 -25.26 -9.19
N GLY A 379 15.40 -25.03 -8.71
CA GLY A 379 16.52 -24.59 -9.53
C GLY A 379 16.67 -25.41 -10.79
N ASN A 380 17.23 -24.80 -11.80
CA ASN A 380 17.50 -25.42 -13.08
C ASN A 380 18.16 -26.78 -12.87
N GLU A 381 17.47 -27.85 -13.19
CA GLU A 381 17.91 -29.23 -12.96
C GLU A 381 19.24 -29.55 -13.66
N GLY A 382 19.80 -28.64 -14.44
CA GLY A 382 21.05 -28.80 -15.18
C GLY A 382 22.27 -28.08 -14.66
N ILE A 383 22.14 -27.03 -13.82
CA ILE A 383 23.30 -26.20 -13.45
C ILE A 383 23.63 -26.26 -11.95
N TRP A 384 22.68 -26.42 -11.05
CA TRP A 384 22.91 -26.27 -9.61
C TRP A 384 22.44 -27.43 -8.73
N GLY A 385 22.10 -28.55 -9.27
CA GLY A 385 21.80 -29.79 -8.53
C GLY A 385 20.59 -29.65 -7.58
N SER A 386 19.59 -30.45 -7.79
CA SER A 386 18.40 -30.52 -6.92
C SER A 386 18.80 -30.78 -5.45
N VAL A 387 18.54 -29.81 -4.58
CA VAL A 387 18.50 -30.14 -3.13
C VAL A 387 17.07 -30.59 -2.86
N GLN A 388 16.92 -31.87 -2.63
CA GLN A 388 15.72 -32.43 -2.03
C GLN A 388 15.68 -31.99 -0.57
N ASP A 389 14.69 -31.18 -0.24
CA ASP A 389 14.39 -30.86 1.14
C ASP A 389 13.78 -32.09 1.83
N PRO A 390 14.32 -32.54 2.95
CA PRO A 390 13.88 -33.78 3.58
C PRO A 390 12.60 -33.59 4.41
N GLY A 391 11.59 -32.94 3.95
CA GLY A 391 10.38 -32.96 4.76
C GLY A 391 9.19 -32.09 4.37
N THR A 392 9.32 -31.18 3.46
CA THR A 392 8.19 -30.38 2.99
C THR A 392 7.79 -30.74 1.57
N SER A 393 6.52 -30.90 1.33
CA SER A 393 5.95 -31.07 -0.01
C SER A 393 5.91 -29.71 -0.73
N SER A 394 7.11 -29.12 -0.96
CA SER A 394 7.17 -27.86 -1.71
C SER A 394 6.96 -28.15 -3.19
N GLU A 395 5.88 -27.64 -3.74
CA GLU A 395 5.65 -27.67 -5.17
C GLU A 395 6.53 -26.64 -5.88
N SER A 396 6.88 -26.91 -7.12
CA SER A 396 7.57 -25.95 -7.97
C SER A 396 6.65 -24.77 -8.28
N ILE A 397 7.11 -23.56 -8.12
CA ILE A 397 6.35 -22.35 -8.54
C ILE A 397 5.90 -22.47 -10.00
N LYS A 398 6.73 -23.02 -10.89
CA LYS A 398 6.41 -23.23 -12.30
C LYS A 398 5.24 -24.21 -12.54
N GLU A 399 5.00 -25.11 -11.61
CA GLU A 399 3.97 -26.16 -11.75
C GLU A 399 2.67 -25.74 -11.02
N THR A 400 2.78 -24.80 -10.11
CA THR A 400 1.67 -24.32 -9.30
C THR A 400 0.90 -23.24 -10.07
N GLU A 401 -0.40 -23.29 -9.98
CA GLU A 401 -1.26 -22.24 -10.48
C GLU A 401 -1.25 -21.08 -9.47
N MET A 402 -0.59 -19.98 -9.80
CA MET A 402 -0.44 -18.86 -8.89
C MET A 402 -1.78 -18.18 -8.54
N LYS A 403 -2.67 -18.07 -9.53
CA LYS A 403 -3.97 -17.44 -9.35
C LYS A 403 -4.76 -18.03 -8.18
N PRO A 404 -5.08 -19.34 -8.12
CA PRO A 404 -5.84 -19.89 -7.00
C PRO A 404 -5.13 -19.75 -5.66
N VAL A 405 -3.79 -19.77 -5.64
CA VAL A 405 -3.01 -19.58 -4.41
C VAL A 405 -3.15 -18.16 -3.88
N MET A 406 -2.98 -17.15 -4.73
CA MET A 406 -3.18 -15.76 -4.31
C MET A 406 -4.63 -15.48 -3.95
N GLU A 407 -5.59 -15.97 -4.75
CA GLU A 407 -7.01 -15.79 -4.48
C GLU A 407 -7.51 -16.50 -3.20
N SER A 408 -6.70 -17.39 -2.63
CA SER A 408 -7.01 -18.07 -1.37
C SER A 408 -6.35 -17.50 -0.14
N SER A 409 -5.39 -16.59 -0.28
CA SER A 409 -4.49 -16.18 0.81
C SER A 409 -4.77 -14.77 1.32
N GLY A 410 -4.87 -14.60 2.64
CA GLY A 410 -4.89 -13.29 3.30
C GLY A 410 -3.51 -12.63 3.40
N PHE A 411 -2.45 -13.46 3.34
CA PHE A 411 -1.06 -12.99 3.29
C PHE A 411 -0.29 -13.60 2.14
N VAL A 412 0.52 -12.78 1.49
CA VAL A 412 1.51 -13.22 0.51
C VAL A 412 2.87 -12.67 0.88
N VAL A 413 3.84 -13.56 1.07
CA VAL A 413 5.22 -13.20 1.33
C VAL A 413 6.07 -13.73 0.20
N TYR A 414 6.75 -12.85 -0.52
CA TYR A 414 7.56 -13.19 -1.68
C TYR A 414 8.99 -12.69 -1.53
N ARG A 415 9.93 -13.53 -1.87
CA ARG A 415 11.35 -13.20 -2.02
C ARG A 415 11.87 -13.68 -3.37
N GLY A 416 12.38 -12.76 -4.18
CA GLY A 416 12.87 -13.13 -5.49
C GLY A 416 13.29 -11.92 -6.32
N HIS A 417 13.31 -12.11 -7.63
CA HIS A 417 13.51 -11.01 -8.56
C HIS A 417 12.20 -10.27 -8.82
N GLY A 418 12.30 -8.99 -9.06
CA GLY A 418 11.15 -8.15 -9.39
C GLY A 418 11.50 -7.03 -10.33
N SER A 419 10.48 -6.38 -10.81
CA SER A 419 10.50 -5.15 -11.56
C SER A 419 9.23 -4.35 -11.24
N TRP A 420 9.17 -3.11 -11.65
CA TRP A 420 8.00 -2.25 -11.45
C TRP A 420 6.68 -2.83 -11.97
N HIS A 421 6.74 -3.77 -12.91
CA HIS A 421 5.55 -4.39 -13.54
C HIS A 421 5.35 -5.87 -13.23
N ALA A 422 6.35 -6.56 -12.64
CA ALA A 422 6.25 -8.00 -12.44
C ALA A 422 7.06 -8.53 -11.25
N THR A 423 6.64 -9.69 -10.74
CA THR A 423 7.48 -10.57 -9.90
C THR A 423 7.98 -11.73 -10.75
N PHE A 424 9.28 -12.04 -10.67
CA PHE A 424 9.90 -13.07 -11.48
C PHE A 424 10.18 -14.32 -10.65
N TYR A 425 9.52 -15.41 -10.96
CA TYR A 425 9.74 -16.71 -10.30
C TYR A 425 11.02 -17.39 -10.76
N VAL A 426 11.45 -17.06 -11.99
CA VAL A 426 12.65 -17.59 -12.63
C VAL A 426 13.31 -16.47 -13.41
N TRP A 427 14.61 -16.27 -13.17
CA TRP A 427 15.40 -15.29 -13.91
C TRP A 427 15.81 -15.81 -15.30
N GLU A 428 16.04 -14.90 -16.27
CA GLU A 428 16.63 -15.19 -17.59
C GLU A 428 17.73 -16.30 -17.51
N PRO A 429 17.92 -17.17 -18.40
CA PRO A 429 17.51 -17.28 -19.79
C PRO A 429 16.31 -18.21 -20.05
N GLU A 430 15.67 -18.71 -19.02
CA GLU A 430 14.53 -19.63 -19.15
C GLU A 430 13.26 -18.91 -19.61
N GLU A 431 13.14 -17.62 -19.30
CA GLU A 431 12.05 -16.77 -19.74
C GLU A 431 11.89 -16.81 -21.28
N ALA A 432 12.99 -16.77 -22.01
CA ALA A 432 12.98 -16.90 -23.48
C ALA A 432 12.47 -18.25 -23.97
N ASN A 433 12.39 -19.26 -23.11
CA ASN A 433 11.94 -20.62 -23.40
C ASN A 433 10.65 -20.99 -22.66
N ASP A 434 9.98 -20.02 -22.01
CA ASP A 434 8.71 -20.24 -21.33
C ASP A 434 7.50 -19.89 -22.21
N PRO A 435 7.10 -20.79 -23.13
CA PRO A 435 5.96 -20.52 -24.03
C PRO A 435 4.61 -20.51 -23.31
N GLN A 436 4.60 -20.82 -22.01
CA GLN A 436 3.39 -20.84 -21.17
C GLN A 436 3.32 -19.64 -20.23
N GLY A 437 4.37 -18.79 -20.20
CA GLY A 437 4.40 -17.60 -19.37
C GLY A 437 4.31 -17.86 -17.85
N LYS A 438 4.83 -19.00 -17.39
CA LYS A 438 4.80 -19.37 -15.97
C LYS A 438 6.04 -18.93 -15.18
N SER A 439 6.90 -18.14 -15.81
CA SER A 439 8.13 -17.66 -15.19
C SER A 439 7.92 -16.43 -14.31
N ARG A 440 6.81 -15.73 -14.47
CA ARG A 440 6.54 -14.46 -13.79
C ARG A 440 5.04 -14.18 -13.68
N LEU A 441 4.66 -13.36 -12.72
CA LEU A 441 3.35 -12.74 -12.60
C LEU A 441 3.48 -11.27 -12.99
N GLU A 442 2.76 -10.86 -14.03
CA GLU A 442 2.69 -9.48 -14.52
C GLU A 442 1.62 -8.69 -13.78
N GLY A 443 1.79 -7.38 -13.69
CA GLY A 443 0.72 -6.49 -13.25
C GLY A 443 -0.43 -6.48 -14.26
N ASN A 444 -0.13 -6.06 -15.49
CA ASN A 444 -1.09 -6.01 -16.59
C ASN A 444 -0.35 -5.98 -17.95
N ASP A 445 0.27 -7.06 -18.35
CA ASP A 445 0.80 -7.23 -19.72
C ASP A 445 -0.11 -8.16 -20.52
N GLN A 446 -0.94 -7.59 -21.39
CA GLN A 446 -1.88 -8.34 -22.21
C GLN A 446 -1.22 -9.36 -23.15
N SER A 447 0.08 -9.28 -23.37
CA SER A 447 0.84 -10.28 -24.10
C SER A 447 1.23 -11.49 -23.24
N HIS A 448 1.13 -11.37 -21.92
CA HIS A 448 1.45 -12.41 -20.96
C HIS A 448 0.17 -13.11 -20.44
N PRO A 449 0.18 -14.44 -20.26
CA PRO A 449 -1.03 -15.17 -19.90
C PRO A 449 -1.40 -15.07 -18.41
N ASP A 450 -0.50 -14.61 -17.55
CA ASP A 450 -0.67 -14.55 -16.11
C ASP A 450 -0.54 -13.11 -15.62
N ASN A 451 -1.68 -12.45 -15.48
CA ASN A 451 -1.80 -11.05 -15.13
C ASN A 451 -2.56 -10.87 -13.81
N LEU A 452 -1.96 -10.09 -12.91
CA LEU A 452 -2.53 -9.81 -11.61
C LEU A 452 -3.87 -9.08 -11.68
N ILE A 453 -4.07 -8.23 -12.69
CA ILE A 453 -5.34 -7.52 -12.92
C ILE A 453 -6.55 -8.47 -13.12
N ASP A 454 -6.31 -9.71 -13.55
CA ASP A 454 -7.33 -10.73 -13.77
C ASP A 454 -7.64 -11.57 -12.49
N TYR A 455 -7.00 -11.25 -11.36
CA TYR A 455 -7.19 -11.96 -10.09
C TYR A 455 -8.26 -11.29 -9.23
N TYR A 456 -8.95 -12.10 -8.43
CA TYR A 456 -9.93 -11.65 -7.44
C TYR A 456 -9.39 -11.98 -6.04
N LEU A 457 -8.46 -11.15 -5.56
CA LEU A 457 -7.84 -11.34 -4.26
C LEU A 457 -8.86 -11.08 -3.14
N PRO A 458 -8.84 -11.85 -2.05
CA PRO A 458 -9.45 -11.39 -0.80
C PRO A 458 -8.70 -10.16 -0.29
N PRO A 459 -9.17 -9.46 0.75
CA PRO A 459 -8.38 -8.42 1.41
C PRO A 459 -7.02 -8.98 1.84
N GLN A 460 -5.98 -8.70 1.06
CA GLN A 460 -4.68 -9.37 1.17
C GLN A 460 -3.58 -8.38 1.51
N VAL A 461 -2.66 -8.80 2.41
CA VAL A 461 -1.41 -8.08 2.70
C VAL A 461 -0.25 -8.79 2.02
N GLY A 462 0.56 -8.01 1.28
CA GLY A 462 1.78 -8.47 0.61
C GLY A 462 3.04 -7.94 1.30
N ILE A 463 4.05 -8.79 1.44
CA ILE A 463 5.43 -8.40 1.76
C ILE A 463 6.31 -8.95 0.64
N LEU A 464 6.83 -8.05 -0.20
CA LEU A 464 7.60 -8.44 -1.38
C LEU A 464 9.03 -7.92 -1.29
N VAL A 465 9.96 -8.82 -1.10
CA VAL A 465 11.40 -8.52 -1.09
C VAL A 465 11.97 -8.83 -2.47
N SER A 466 11.89 -7.83 -3.33
CA SER A 466 12.31 -7.86 -4.72
C SER A 466 12.52 -6.45 -5.25
N CYS A 467 13.17 -6.33 -6.41
CA CYS A 467 13.45 -5.02 -7.01
C CYS A 467 12.16 -4.34 -7.50
N GLU A 468 12.03 -3.04 -7.28
CA GLU A 468 11.05 -2.12 -7.87
C GLU A 468 9.55 -2.51 -7.76
N ASN A 469 9.16 -3.51 -7.00
CA ASN A 469 7.75 -3.95 -6.94
C ASN A 469 6.78 -2.93 -6.31
N ASN A 470 7.29 -1.84 -5.69
CA ASN A 470 6.49 -0.70 -5.23
C ASN A 470 6.77 0.58 -6.02
N LYS A 471 7.41 0.49 -7.18
CA LYS A 471 7.70 1.67 -7.99
C LYS A 471 6.45 2.15 -8.75
N ILE A 472 6.03 3.37 -8.45
CA ILE A 472 4.85 4.03 -9.08
C ILE A 472 5.20 5.37 -9.71
N HIS A 473 6.48 5.74 -9.72
CA HIS A 473 6.97 7.04 -10.20
C HIS A 473 8.39 6.93 -10.76
N GLY A 474 8.78 7.89 -11.59
CA GLY A 474 10.13 8.01 -12.10
C GLY A 474 10.47 7.06 -13.24
N LEU A 475 11.74 6.70 -13.31
CA LEU A 475 12.28 5.78 -14.29
C LEU A 475 12.51 4.41 -13.66
N HIS A 476 12.22 3.35 -14.38
CA HIS A 476 12.66 2.02 -14.01
C HIS A 476 14.12 1.78 -14.45
N TRP A 477 14.78 0.80 -13.89
CA TRP A 477 16.20 0.53 -14.08
C TRP A 477 16.64 0.28 -15.53
N TRP A 478 15.72 -0.02 -16.46
CA TRP A 478 15.99 -0.09 -17.90
C TRP A 478 15.92 1.27 -18.60
N GLY A 479 15.71 2.37 -17.87
CA GLY A 479 15.76 3.74 -18.37
C GLY A 479 14.50 4.25 -19.08
N GLY A 480 13.36 3.57 -18.91
CA GLY A 480 12.05 4.03 -19.38
C GLY A 480 11.19 4.58 -18.23
N PRO A 481 10.15 5.38 -18.53
CA PRO A 481 9.17 5.78 -17.51
C PRO A 481 8.35 4.58 -17.04
N VAL A 482 7.97 4.60 -15.76
CA VAL A 482 7.01 3.64 -15.22
C VAL A 482 5.66 3.83 -15.90
N ASP A 483 5.12 2.77 -16.49
CA ASP A 483 3.76 2.74 -17.03
C ASP A 483 2.79 2.33 -15.93
N LEU A 484 1.96 3.27 -15.48
CA LEU A 484 1.06 3.04 -14.36
C LEU A 484 0.04 1.93 -14.63
N GLU A 485 -0.40 1.75 -15.88
CA GLU A 485 -1.35 0.68 -16.24
C GLU A 485 -0.74 -0.71 -16.07
N MET A 486 0.58 -0.83 -16.22
CA MET A 486 1.31 -2.09 -16.03
C MET A 486 1.88 -2.25 -14.63
N SER A 487 1.89 -1.18 -13.82
CA SER A 487 2.52 -1.15 -12.49
C SER A 487 1.99 -2.27 -11.59
N PHE A 488 2.91 -3.10 -11.07
CA PHE A 488 2.57 -4.22 -10.20
C PHE A 488 1.78 -3.79 -8.96
N PRO A 489 2.21 -2.79 -8.17
CA PRO A 489 1.48 -2.41 -6.96
C PRO A 489 0.10 -1.83 -7.25
N LEU A 490 -0.08 -1.07 -8.34
CA LEU A 490 -1.40 -0.52 -8.69
C LEU A 490 -2.37 -1.63 -9.08
N ASN A 491 -1.91 -2.63 -9.84
CA ASN A 491 -2.72 -3.79 -10.19
C ASN A 491 -2.99 -4.70 -8.97
N TYR A 492 -2.04 -4.81 -8.04
CA TYR A 492 -2.25 -5.53 -6.78
C TYR A 492 -3.41 -4.96 -5.96
N PHE A 493 -3.44 -3.62 -5.78
CA PHE A 493 -4.54 -2.97 -5.09
C PHE A 493 -5.84 -3.00 -5.89
N HIS A 494 -5.78 -2.90 -7.21
CA HIS A 494 -6.97 -3.04 -8.06
C HIS A 494 -7.61 -4.42 -7.93
N SER A 495 -6.82 -5.47 -7.79
CA SER A 495 -7.27 -6.86 -7.69
C SER A 495 -7.75 -7.28 -6.30
N GLY A 496 -7.57 -6.42 -5.28
CA GLY A 496 -8.11 -6.65 -3.93
C GLY A 496 -7.09 -6.57 -2.80
N GLY A 497 -5.82 -6.32 -3.07
CA GLY A 497 -4.83 -6.04 -2.04
C GLY A 497 -5.22 -4.84 -1.18
N VAL A 498 -4.89 -4.89 0.12
CA VAL A 498 -5.20 -3.82 1.09
C VAL A 498 -3.95 -3.28 1.79
N GLY A 499 -2.84 -3.99 1.67
CA GLY A 499 -1.54 -3.57 2.20
C GLY A 499 -0.39 -4.19 1.44
N LEU A 500 0.68 -3.43 1.20
CA LEU A 500 1.86 -3.90 0.49
C LEU A 500 3.13 -3.22 1.04
N ILE A 501 4.08 -4.04 1.49
CA ILE A 501 5.43 -3.58 1.84
C ILE A 501 6.39 -4.12 0.80
N ALA A 502 7.04 -3.26 0.03
CA ALA A 502 7.99 -3.65 -1.00
C ALA A 502 8.92 -2.48 -1.39
N ALA A 503 9.92 -2.78 -2.23
CA ALA A 503 10.92 -1.81 -2.64
C ALA A 503 10.48 -0.99 -3.86
N THR A 504 10.82 0.30 -3.86
CA THR A 504 10.63 1.22 -4.99
C THR A 504 11.83 1.25 -5.94
N GLU A 505 12.93 0.60 -5.56
CA GLU A 505 14.19 0.60 -6.30
C GLU A 505 14.82 -0.80 -6.32
N VAL A 506 15.93 -0.97 -7.05
CA VAL A 506 16.69 -2.22 -7.10
C VAL A 506 17.20 -2.57 -5.71
N SER A 507 16.68 -3.66 -5.15
CA SER A 507 17.06 -4.15 -3.83
C SER A 507 18.35 -4.99 -3.93
N TYR A 508 19.32 -4.69 -3.08
CA TYR A 508 20.54 -5.47 -3.01
C TYR A 508 20.35 -6.71 -2.16
N SER A 509 20.57 -7.88 -2.77
CA SER A 509 20.97 -9.02 -1.97
C SER A 509 22.47 -8.94 -1.77
N ASN A 510 22.96 -8.89 -0.54
CA ASN A 510 24.40 -8.98 -0.22
C ASN A 510 25.07 -10.27 -0.69
N LEU A 511 24.49 -10.94 -1.65
CA LEU A 511 24.94 -12.23 -2.18
C LEU A 511 26.18 -12.14 -3.07
N GLY A 512 26.59 -10.94 -3.49
CA GLY A 512 27.67 -10.80 -4.46
C GLY A 512 29.08 -10.80 -3.87
N GLN A 513 29.32 -10.21 -2.71
CA GLN A 513 30.69 -10.01 -2.19
C GLN A 513 30.93 -10.52 -0.77
N ASP A 514 29.93 -10.58 0.12
CA ASP A 514 30.09 -10.95 1.52
C ASP A 514 29.54 -12.33 1.91
N LEU A 515 29.07 -13.11 0.96
CA LEU A 515 28.70 -14.52 1.15
C LEU A 515 29.78 -15.32 1.87
N TYR A 516 31.03 -14.91 1.73
CA TYR A 516 32.17 -15.60 2.38
C TYR A 516 32.37 -15.21 3.85
N SER A 517 31.94 -14.05 4.29
CA SER A 517 32.09 -13.64 5.69
C SER A 517 30.87 -13.98 6.55
N ILE A 518 29.69 -13.56 6.17
CA ILE A 518 28.46 -13.79 6.96
C ILE A 518 27.91 -15.19 6.72
N ALA A 519 27.85 -15.66 5.49
CA ALA A 519 27.43 -17.02 5.18
C ALA A 519 28.41 -18.07 5.68
N GLY A 520 29.69 -17.75 5.68
CA GLY A 520 30.74 -18.62 6.27
C GLY A 520 30.59 -18.74 7.79
N GLU A 521 30.12 -17.72 8.47
CA GLU A 521 29.86 -17.75 9.92
C GLU A 521 28.52 -18.38 10.27
N LEU A 522 27.48 -18.13 9.49
CA LEU A 522 26.20 -18.83 9.61
C LEU A 522 26.34 -20.33 9.30
N ALA A 523 27.14 -20.71 8.29
CA ALA A 523 27.44 -22.10 7.99
C ALA A 523 28.30 -22.77 9.08
N ARG A 524 28.99 -22.00 9.92
CA ARG A 524 29.73 -22.48 11.09
C ARG A 524 28.91 -22.63 12.36
N GLY A 525 27.61 -22.34 12.30
CA GLY A 525 26.70 -22.52 13.43
C GLY A 525 26.90 -21.51 14.55
N VAL A 526 27.46 -20.34 14.26
CA VAL A 526 27.83 -19.38 15.30
C VAL A 526 26.70 -18.46 15.74
N VAL A 527 25.61 -18.33 14.99
CA VAL A 527 24.53 -17.41 15.41
C VAL A 527 23.17 -17.88 14.93
N LEU A 528 22.63 -18.86 15.58
CA LEU A 528 21.18 -19.05 15.66
C LEU A 528 20.82 -19.16 17.15
N GLU A 529 21.01 -18.10 17.91
CA GLU A 529 20.30 -17.93 19.16
C GLU A 529 18.90 -17.43 18.83
N GLU A 530 17.92 -17.93 19.53
CA GLU A 530 16.48 -17.97 19.30
C GLU A 530 15.77 -16.69 18.84
N ASP A 531 16.42 -15.55 18.76
CA ASP A 531 15.78 -14.25 18.48
C ASP A 531 16.30 -13.52 17.23
N ASN A 532 17.05 -14.13 16.33
CA ASN A 532 17.66 -13.40 15.22
C ASN A 532 17.73 -14.21 13.92
N HIS A 533 16.59 -14.51 13.35
CA HIS A 533 16.49 -15.33 12.13
C HIS A 533 16.78 -14.58 10.83
N TYR A 534 16.78 -13.24 10.85
CA TYR A 534 16.84 -12.40 9.66
C TYR A 534 18.07 -11.47 9.72
N TRP A 535 19.19 -11.85 9.12
CA TRP A 535 20.50 -11.22 9.36
C TRP A 535 21.07 -10.42 8.21
N ASP A 536 20.73 -10.71 6.97
CA ASP A 536 21.14 -9.89 5.83
C ASP A 536 20.08 -8.83 5.51
N MET A 537 20.43 -7.81 4.72
CA MET A 537 19.57 -6.69 4.40
C MET A 537 18.23 -7.15 3.83
N ASN A 538 18.22 -8.03 2.84
CA ASN A 538 16.98 -8.56 2.26
C ASN A 538 16.19 -9.45 3.24
N ASN A 539 16.87 -10.24 4.05
CA ASN A 539 16.21 -11.08 5.04
C ASN A 539 15.59 -10.25 6.15
N CYS A 540 16.20 -9.12 6.53
CA CYS A 540 15.60 -8.17 7.48
C CYS A 540 14.26 -7.66 6.95
N TRP A 541 14.19 -7.25 5.68
CA TRP A 541 12.95 -6.77 5.08
C TRP A 541 11.94 -7.88 4.79
N PHE A 542 12.38 -9.10 4.59
CA PHE A 542 11.48 -10.25 4.47
C PHE A 542 10.85 -10.63 5.80
N GLY A 543 11.64 -10.66 6.87
CA GLY A 543 11.23 -11.17 8.17
C GLY A 543 10.76 -10.10 9.15
N PHE A 544 11.41 -8.95 9.25
CA PHE A 544 11.07 -7.97 10.27
C PHE A 544 9.65 -7.43 10.16
N PRO A 545 9.09 -7.06 8.99
CA PRO A 545 7.70 -6.67 8.93
C PRO A 545 6.75 -7.81 9.33
N LEU A 546 7.07 -9.04 8.94
CA LEU A 546 6.27 -10.21 9.28
C LEU A 546 6.33 -10.51 10.78
N ASP A 547 7.53 -10.50 11.37
CA ASP A 547 7.74 -10.69 12.81
C ASP A 547 6.98 -9.62 13.62
N GLY A 548 7.01 -8.34 13.19
CA GLY A 548 6.21 -7.27 13.79
C GLY A 548 4.70 -7.53 13.71
N LEU A 549 4.22 -7.97 12.56
CA LEU A 549 2.80 -8.26 12.36
C LEU A 549 2.32 -9.47 13.16
N ILE A 550 3.12 -10.52 13.27
CA ILE A 550 2.69 -11.83 13.79
C ILE A 550 3.11 -12.02 15.23
N ASN A 551 4.40 -11.87 15.54
CA ASN A 551 4.93 -12.17 16.86
C ASN A 551 4.81 -11.01 17.87
N HIS A 552 4.55 -9.79 17.37
CA HIS A 552 4.41 -8.56 18.18
C HIS A 552 3.11 -7.82 17.86
N GLU A 553 2.03 -8.55 17.60
CA GLU A 553 0.73 -8.00 17.21
C GLU A 553 0.17 -7.00 18.21
N ASP A 554 0.41 -7.19 19.50
CA ASP A 554 -0.02 -6.29 20.58
C ASP A 554 0.60 -4.88 20.48
N GLU A 555 1.80 -4.77 19.87
CA GLU A 555 2.54 -3.50 19.76
C GLU A 555 2.63 -2.99 18.32
N TYR A 556 2.72 -3.91 17.33
CA TYR A 556 3.01 -3.60 15.93
C TYR A 556 2.06 -4.29 14.95
N GLY A 557 0.88 -4.67 15.40
CA GLY A 557 -0.10 -5.44 14.62
C GLY A 557 -0.71 -4.73 13.41
N THR A 558 -0.36 -3.46 13.14
CA THR A 558 -0.75 -2.76 11.92
C THR A 558 0.37 -2.78 10.88
N ILE A 559 0.03 -2.75 9.58
CA ILE A 559 1.03 -2.80 8.51
C ILE A 559 2.05 -1.65 8.58
N GLY A 560 1.61 -0.45 8.95
CA GLY A 560 2.49 0.70 9.10
C GLY A 560 3.41 0.60 10.33
N HIS A 561 2.90 0.11 11.46
CA HIS A 561 3.73 -0.13 12.64
C HIS A 561 4.74 -1.24 12.42
N ALA A 562 4.35 -2.33 11.78
CA ALA A 562 5.27 -3.41 11.42
C ALA A 562 6.38 -2.92 10.49
N HIS A 563 6.04 -2.08 9.50
CA HIS A 563 7.02 -1.44 8.63
C HIS A 563 7.96 -0.52 9.41
N ARG A 564 7.43 0.39 10.26
CA ARG A 564 8.21 1.27 11.14
C ARG A 564 9.14 0.49 12.06
N TRP A 565 8.61 -0.58 12.67
CA TRP A 565 9.39 -1.44 13.57
C TRP A 565 10.53 -2.14 12.84
N ALA A 566 10.25 -2.71 11.65
CA ALA A 566 11.25 -3.34 10.80
C ALA A 566 12.39 -2.37 10.45
N GLN A 567 12.05 -1.14 10.07
CA GLN A 567 13.01 -0.10 9.77
C GLN A 567 13.90 0.26 10.96
N ASN A 568 13.28 0.54 12.11
CA ASN A 568 14.01 0.89 13.31
C ASN A 568 14.86 -0.29 13.81
N ARG A 569 14.37 -1.53 13.66
CA ARG A 569 15.14 -2.73 14.00
C ARG A 569 16.33 -2.92 13.07
N TYR A 570 16.15 -2.71 11.76
CA TYR A 570 17.26 -2.73 10.81
C TYR A 570 18.35 -1.72 11.20
N MET A 571 17.98 -0.48 11.49
CA MET A 571 18.92 0.57 11.88
C MET A 571 19.64 0.28 13.19
N ASN A 572 19.01 -0.41 14.13
CA ASN A 572 19.60 -0.82 15.39
C ASN A 572 20.40 -2.14 15.29
N ASN A 573 20.37 -2.82 14.16
CA ASN A 573 21.10 -4.05 13.97
C ASN A 573 22.62 -3.77 13.84
N PRO A 574 23.47 -4.29 14.76
CA PRO A 574 24.91 -4.06 14.70
C PRO A 574 25.60 -4.72 13.49
N ASN A 575 24.91 -5.63 12.81
CA ASN A 575 25.41 -6.34 11.62
C ASN A 575 24.81 -5.80 10.31
N ARG A 576 24.15 -4.63 10.34
CA ARG A 576 23.64 -4.02 9.13
C ARG A 576 24.77 -3.69 8.17
N GLY A 577 24.49 -3.80 6.88
CA GLY A 577 25.45 -3.52 5.82
C GLY A 577 26.56 -4.56 5.70
N SER A 578 27.44 -4.36 4.75
CA SER A 578 28.62 -5.20 4.51
C SER A 578 29.79 -4.95 5.47
N SER A 579 29.63 -4.02 6.40
CA SER A 579 30.67 -3.60 7.32
C SER A 579 30.77 -4.55 8.51
N ILE A 580 31.89 -5.19 8.64
CA ILE A 580 32.24 -6.12 9.74
C ILE A 580 32.48 -5.37 11.06
N THR A 581 32.37 -4.05 11.08
CA THR A 581 32.63 -3.23 12.26
C THR A 581 31.34 -2.69 12.86
N PRO A 582 30.99 -3.07 14.10
CA PRO A 582 29.70 -2.74 14.74
C PRO A 582 29.46 -1.27 15.05
N PHE A 583 30.20 -0.34 14.49
CA PHE A 583 30.10 1.10 14.73
C PHE A 583 30.42 1.95 13.50
N ASP A 584 30.33 1.38 12.30
CA ASP A 584 30.50 2.20 11.11
C ASP A 584 29.29 3.13 10.91
N PRO A 585 29.53 4.34 10.40
CA PRO A 585 28.44 5.22 10.00
C PRO A 585 27.54 4.49 8.98
N VAL A 586 26.29 4.89 8.93
CA VAL A 586 25.30 4.39 7.97
C VAL A 586 25.91 4.46 6.57
N SER A 587 25.98 3.33 5.88
CA SER A 587 26.54 3.26 4.52
C SER A 587 25.53 3.72 3.49
N ASP A 588 25.96 4.03 2.27
CA ASP A 588 25.07 4.37 1.16
C ASP A 588 24.08 3.23 0.87
N ALA A 589 24.52 1.98 1.01
CA ALA A 589 23.64 0.81 0.90
C ALA A 589 22.58 0.76 2.01
N ASP A 590 22.93 1.12 3.26
CA ASP A 590 21.95 1.21 4.35
C ASP A 590 20.95 2.33 4.09
N HIS A 591 21.40 3.49 3.61
CA HIS A 591 20.51 4.59 3.21
C HIS A 591 19.51 4.16 2.15
N LYS A 592 19.98 3.44 1.13
CA LYS A 592 19.11 2.89 0.09
C LYS A 592 18.08 1.93 0.69
N GLU A 593 18.51 0.95 1.46
CA GLU A 593 17.62 -0.08 2.02
C GLU A 593 16.54 0.50 2.95
N ILE A 594 16.85 1.50 3.78
CA ILE A 594 15.86 2.10 4.68
C ILE A 594 14.90 3.06 3.96
N THR A 595 15.26 3.57 2.79
CA THR A 595 14.44 4.56 2.07
C THR A 595 13.61 3.93 0.96
N MET A 596 14.09 2.86 0.30
CA MET A 596 13.37 2.27 -0.82
C MET A 596 12.21 1.36 -0.41
N PHE A 597 12.24 0.72 0.76
CA PHE A 597 11.09 -0.06 1.21
C PHE A 597 10.00 0.85 1.75
N VAL A 598 8.84 0.81 1.13
CA VAL A 598 7.69 1.65 1.47
C VAL A 598 6.46 0.78 1.75
N CYS A 599 5.54 1.32 2.54
CA CYS A 599 4.26 0.70 2.84
C CYS A 599 3.15 1.38 2.03
N TYR A 600 2.42 0.62 1.22
CA TYR A 600 1.20 1.07 0.58
C TYR A 600 -0.02 0.44 1.25
N GLY A 601 -1.10 1.20 1.32
CA GLY A 601 -2.33 0.91 2.07
C GLY A 601 -2.52 1.87 3.24
N ASP A 602 -3.60 1.68 3.99
CA ASP A 602 -3.84 2.41 5.25
C ASP A 602 -2.85 1.94 6.32
N PRO A 603 -1.94 2.78 6.84
CA PRO A 603 -0.90 2.35 7.76
C PRO A 603 -1.43 1.81 9.10
N ALA A 604 -2.65 2.15 9.48
CA ALA A 604 -3.31 1.63 10.67
C ALA A 604 -4.19 0.38 10.39
N PHE A 605 -4.10 -0.19 9.20
CA PHE A 605 -4.81 -1.43 8.89
C PHE A 605 -4.19 -2.62 9.61
N GLN A 606 -5.04 -3.43 10.27
CA GLN A 606 -4.64 -4.63 11.03
C GLN A 606 -5.25 -5.89 10.40
N PRO A 607 -4.45 -6.77 9.83
CA PRO A 607 -4.93 -7.89 9.01
C PRO A 607 -5.20 -9.19 9.78
N PHE A 608 -5.47 -9.18 11.09
CA PHE A 608 -5.57 -10.41 11.89
C PHE A 608 -6.99 -10.93 12.08
N PRO A 609 -7.21 -12.26 11.93
CA PRO A 609 -8.52 -12.87 12.09
C PRO A 609 -9.00 -12.94 13.54
N ASN A 610 -8.09 -12.85 14.51
CA ASN A 610 -8.38 -13.06 15.93
C ASN A 610 -8.60 -11.76 16.71
N ASN A 611 -8.47 -10.62 16.07
CA ASN A 611 -8.75 -9.33 16.67
C ASN A 611 -9.88 -8.60 15.92
N PRO A 612 -11.14 -9.10 16.04
CA PRO A 612 -12.30 -8.57 15.30
C PRO A 612 -12.72 -7.18 15.78
N GLY A 613 -11.92 -6.44 16.36
CA GLY A 613 -12.15 -5.04 16.75
C GLY A 613 -11.05 -4.10 16.31
N ALA A 614 -9.94 -4.65 15.84
CA ALA A 614 -8.78 -3.82 15.56
C ALA A 614 -8.89 -3.06 14.22
N ASN A 615 -9.61 -3.61 13.26
CA ASN A 615 -9.94 -2.90 12.02
C ASN A 615 -11.20 -2.04 12.17
N ASN A 616 -12.10 -2.47 13.04
CA ASN A 616 -13.12 -1.63 13.60
C ASN A 616 -12.48 -0.76 14.70
N TYR A 617 -11.66 0.21 14.29
CA TYR A 617 -11.56 1.40 15.10
C TYR A 617 -12.99 1.94 15.16
N ASP A 618 -13.73 1.44 16.14
CA ASP A 618 -15.03 1.96 16.47
C ASP A 618 -14.78 3.29 17.17
N PRO A 619 -14.89 4.42 16.45
CA PRO A 619 -14.69 5.73 17.05
C PRO A 619 -15.65 5.99 18.19
N TRP A 620 -16.70 5.14 18.33
CA TRP A 620 -17.75 5.28 19.31
C TRP A 620 -17.55 4.40 20.56
N HIS A 621 -16.71 3.36 20.49
CA HIS A 621 -16.45 2.44 21.62
C HIS A 621 -15.09 2.66 22.27
N ASN A 622 -14.13 3.33 21.64
CA ASN A 622 -12.86 3.71 22.26
C ASN A 622 -12.98 5.08 22.95
N GLY A 623 -13.98 5.24 23.80
CA GLY A 623 -13.97 6.31 24.79
C GLY A 623 -12.72 6.21 25.67
N PRO A 624 -12.27 7.32 26.30
CA PRO A 624 -11.03 7.36 27.11
C PRO A 624 -11.06 6.48 28.37
N GLU A 625 -12.02 5.57 28.50
CA GLU A 625 -12.15 4.65 29.63
C GLU A 625 -11.53 3.26 29.37
N ASP A 626 -11.10 2.95 28.13
CA ASP A 626 -10.53 1.64 27.76
C ASP A 626 -9.04 1.72 27.33
N GLN A 627 -8.33 2.84 27.61
CA GLN A 627 -6.89 2.97 27.44
C GLN A 627 -6.15 2.81 28.76
#